data_14b99e1144c98a9556009965277ff2ed
#
_entry.id   14b99e1144c98a9556009965277ff2ed
#
_cell.length_a   1.000
_cell.length_b   1.000
_cell.length_c   1.000
_cell.angle_alpha   90.00
_cell.angle_beta   90.00
_cell.angle_gamma   90.00
#
_symmetry.space_group_name_H-M   'P 1'
#
loop_
_entity.id
_entity.type
_entity.pdbx_description
1 polymer ?
#
loop_
_entity_poly.entity_id
_entity_poly.type
_entity_poly.pdbx_seq_one_letter_code
_entity_poly.pdbx_strand_id
1 'polypeptide(L)'
;MQPGAEQLAVLQTAQPVGLDGTIFVPLVGPVYALGKTEADLAALVRTQLRSVLAFDVDLQARISGNKFFYSVGEVLLKGPLPLRANMTLIDAMFAARWTPLANLGRVYLIKPDAEHPLVIDVNVREMLTTGFTRANFPIEEHDILYVQPTLLGMGARFLERLLQPVALAVQTMLGAAQATFAYDVLTGEASGSRLFFRF
;
A
#
# COMPACT_ATOMS: atom_id res chain seq x y z
N MET A 1 -10.64 -40.39 -22.57
CA MET A 1 -9.81 -39.23 -22.12
C MET A 1 -8.98 -38.80 -23.30
N GLN A 2 -9.11 -37.55 -23.75
CA GLN A 2 -8.32 -37.05 -24.88
C GLN A 2 -6.91 -36.66 -24.36
N PRO A 3 -5.83 -37.23 -24.90
CA PRO A 3 -4.47 -37.02 -24.42
C PRO A 3 -3.96 -35.56 -24.56
N GLY A 4 -4.71 -34.69 -25.21
CA GLY A 4 -4.37 -33.28 -25.35
C GLY A 4 -4.88 -32.38 -24.21
N ALA A 5 -5.89 -32.78 -23.43
CA ALA A 5 -6.47 -31.94 -22.41
C ALA A 5 -5.55 -31.73 -21.19
N GLU A 6 -4.78 -32.74 -20.81
CA GLU A 6 -3.82 -32.63 -19.70
C GLU A 6 -2.61 -31.74 -20.08
N GLN A 7 -2.17 -31.80 -21.33
CA GLN A 7 -1.08 -30.96 -21.85
C GLN A 7 -1.49 -29.47 -21.93
N LEU A 8 -2.76 -29.17 -22.25
CA LEU A 8 -3.29 -27.81 -22.28
C LEU A 8 -3.52 -27.25 -20.89
N ALA A 9 -3.84 -28.06 -19.89
CA ALA A 9 -4.01 -27.60 -18.49
C ALA A 9 -2.73 -27.00 -17.92
N VAL A 10 -1.56 -27.50 -18.32
CA VAL A 10 -0.25 -26.98 -17.88
C VAL A 10 0.02 -25.56 -18.42
N LEU A 11 -0.55 -25.20 -19.58
CA LEU A 11 -0.42 -23.85 -20.17
C LEU A 11 -1.28 -22.79 -19.45
N GLN A 12 -2.25 -23.20 -18.63
CA GLN A 12 -3.11 -22.29 -17.87
C GLN A 12 -2.47 -21.77 -16.56
N THR A 13 -1.26 -22.24 -16.25
CA THR A 13 -0.56 -21.82 -15.03
C THR A 13 0.13 -20.48 -15.25
N ALA A 14 -0.09 -19.54 -14.30
CA ALA A 14 0.61 -18.26 -14.33
C ALA A 14 2.14 -18.49 -14.20
N GLN A 15 2.91 -17.88 -15.10
CA GLN A 15 4.37 -17.96 -15.12
C GLN A 15 4.96 -16.62 -14.72
N PRO A 16 5.87 -16.56 -13.75
CA PRO A 16 6.56 -15.32 -13.41
C PRO A 16 7.53 -14.91 -14.52
N VAL A 17 7.65 -13.62 -14.76
CA VAL A 17 8.70 -13.08 -15.63
C VAL A 17 10.01 -13.07 -14.84
N GLY A 18 11.03 -13.73 -15.37
CA GLY A 18 12.36 -13.75 -14.79
C GLY A 18 13.06 -12.39 -14.86
N LEU A 19 14.14 -12.24 -14.08
CA LEU A 19 14.95 -11.01 -14.09
C LEU A 19 15.64 -10.77 -15.46
N ASP A 20 15.79 -11.82 -16.24
CA ASP A 20 16.31 -11.79 -17.62
C ASP A 20 15.22 -11.40 -18.65
N GLY A 21 14.01 -11.12 -18.20
CA GLY A 21 12.88 -10.78 -19.07
C GLY A 21 12.24 -11.97 -19.78
N THR A 22 12.58 -13.22 -19.40
CA THR A 22 11.99 -14.44 -19.98
C THR A 22 10.89 -15.01 -19.11
N ILE A 23 9.96 -15.73 -19.73
CA ILE A 23 8.97 -16.61 -19.08
C ILE A 23 9.23 -18.04 -19.52
N PHE A 24 8.98 -19.00 -18.65
CA PHE A 24 9.06 -20.42 -19.03
C PHE A 24 7.69 -20.91 -19.46
N VAL A 25 7.50 -21.15 -20.75
CA VAL A 25 6.26 -21.69 -21.30
C VAL A 25 6.40 -23.21 -21.41
N PRO A 26 5.56 -23.99 -20.71
CA PRO A 26 5.57 -25.45 -20.83
C PRO A 26 5.48 -25.88 -22.28
N LEU A 27 6.18 -26.94 -22.66
CA LEU A 27 6.28 -27.50 -24.00
C LEU A 27 7.10 -26.67 -25.01
N VAL A 28 7.28 -25.37 -24.78
CA VAL A 28 8.00 -24.44 -25.66
C VAL A 28 9.39 -24.13 -25.11
N GLY A 29 9.51 -23.95 -23.78
CA GLY A 29 10.74 -23.52 -23.12
C GLY A 29 10.74 -22.03 -22.79
N PRO A 30 11.93 -21.42 -22.66
CA PRO A 30 12.06 -20.00 -22.33
C PRO A 30 11.66 -19.10 -23.51
N VAL A 31 10.80 -18.12 -23.24
CA VAL A 31 10.29 -17.15 -24.22
C VAL A 31 10.57 -15.73 -23.69
N TYR A 32 11.16 -14.87 -24.50
CA TYR A 32 11.42 -13.49 -24.12
C TYR A 32 10.14 -12.65 -24.13
N ALA A 33 9.75 -12.16 -22.94
CA ALA A 33 8.48 -11.47 -22.70
C ALA A 33 8.62 -9.97 -22.49
N LEU A 34 9.81 -9.49 -22.07
CA LEU A 34 10.00 -8.08 -21.71
C LEU A 34 9.74 -7.16 -22.92
N GLY A 35 8.91 -6.12 -22.70
CA GLY A 35 8.55 -5.14 -23.73
C GLY A 35 7.54 -5.63 -24.76
N LYS A 36 6.98 -6.84 -24.62
CA LYS A 36 5.96 -7.38 -25.51
C LYS A 36 4.55 -7.14 -24.96
N THR A 37 3.60 -6.93 -25.86
CA THR A 37 2.19 -6.87 -25.52
C THR A 37 1.58 -8.28 -25.34
N GLU A 38 0.42 -8.35 -24.73
CA GLU A 38 -0.33 -9.63 -24.59
C GLU A 38 -0.57 -10.31 -25.93
N ALA A 39 -0.89 -9.51 -26.97
CA ALA A 39 -1.11 -10.00 -28.34
C ALA A 39 0.17 -10.56 -28.96
N ASP A 40 1.30 -9.86 -28.79
CA ASP A 40 2.60 -10.30 -29.32
C ASP A 40 3.07 -11.58 -28.65
N LEU A 41 2.91 -11.68 -27.32
CA LEU A 41 3.24 -12.89 -26.57
C LEU A 41 2.37 -14.08 -27.02
N ALA A 42 1.05 -13.86 -27.14
CA ALA A 42 0.15 -14.91 -27.60
C ALA A 42 0.52 -15.40 -29.01
N ALA A 43 0.83 -14.48 -29.93
CA ALA A 43 1.25 -14.83 -31.30
C ALA A 43 2.56 -15.60 -31.32
N LEU A 44 3.55 -15.16 -30.54
CA LEU A 44 4.86 -15.77 -30.45
C LEU A 44 4.79 -17.19 -29.86
N VAL A 45 4.08 -17.36 -28.73
CA VAL A 45 3.89 -18.68 -28.10
C VAL A 45 3.08 -19.61 -29.02
N ARG A 46 2.04 -19.10 -29.68
CA ARG A 46 1.26 -19.88 -30.65
C ARG A 46 2.13 -20.38 -31.79
N THR A 47 3.01 -19.55 -32.34
CA THR A 47 3.91 -19.95 -33.43
C THR A 47 4.87 -21.05 -33.00
N GLN A 48 5.40 -20.96 -31.78
CA GLN A 48 6.29 -21.99 -31.23
C GLN A 48 5.55 -23.27 -30.87
N LEU A 49 4.35 -23.19 -30.33
CA LEU A 49 3.51 -24.35 -30.02
C LEU A 49 3.12 -25.16 -31.28
N ARG A 50 2.89 -24.48 -32.43
CA ARG A 50 2.63 -25.15 -33.72
C ARG A 50 3.74 -26.07 -34.16
N SER A 51 5.00 -25.81 -33.76
CA SER A 51 6.12 -26.68 -34.07
C SER A 51 6.17 -27.96 -33.21
N VAL A 52 5.50 -27.91 -32.04
CA VAL A 52 5.50 -29.00 -31.03
C VAL A 52 4.19 -29.81 -31.06
N LEU A 53 3.07 -29.11 -31.27
CA LEU A 53 1.75 -29.71 -31.29
C LEU A 53 1.28 -29.93 -32.73
N ALA A 54 0.66 -31.08 -33.00
CA ALA A 54 0.12 -31.43 -34.30
C ALA A 54 -1.23 -30.74 -34.63
N PHE A 55 -1.73 -29.88 -33.73
CA PHE A 55 -3.00 -29.15 -33.85
C PHE A 55 -2.83 -27.67 -33.50
N ASP A 56 -3.69 -26.81 -34.03
CA ASP A 56 -3.68 -25.37 -33.74
C ASP A 56 -4.37 -25.12 -32.39
N VAL A 57 -3.73 -24.30 -31.58
CA VAL A 57 -4.24 -23.91 -30.24
C VAL A 57 -4.58 -22.43 -30.26
N ASP A 58 -5.79 -22.10 -29.87
CA ASP A 58 -6.16 -20.71 -29.59
C ASP A 58 -5.65 -20.33 -28.19
N LEU A 59 -4.69 -19.41 -28.15
CA LEU A 59 -3.99 -19.00 -26.93
C LEU A 59 -4.21 -17.52 -26.69
N GLN A 60 -4.64 -17.20 -25.48
CA GLN A 60 -4.68 -15.84 -24.97
C GLN A 60 -3.63 -15.69 -23.87
N ALA A 61 -2.69 -14.78 -24.05
CA ALA A 61 -1.80 -14.36 -22.99
C ALA A 61 -2.46 -13.22 -22.19
N ARG A 62 -2.31 -13.25 -20.88
CA ARG A 62 -2.74 -12.17 -20.01
C ARG A 62 -1.59 -11.78 -19.10
N ILE A 63 -1.22 -10.51 -19.12
CA ILE A 63 -0.18 -9.97 -18.26
C ILE A 63 -0.86 -9.44 -17.00
N SER A 64 -0.59 -10.10 -15.87
CA SER A 64 -1.02 -9.61 -14.56
C SER A 64 0.21 -9.17 -13.78
N GLY A 65 0.28 -7.88 -13.45
CA GLY A 65 1.29 -7.33 -12.56
C GLY A 65 0.60 -6.69 -11.36
N ASN A 66 1.24 -6.77 -10.21
CA ASN A 66 0.81 -5.98 -9.07
C ASN A 66 1.30 -4.55 -9.28
N LYS A 67 0.43 -3.72 -9.85
CA LYS A 67 0.68 -2.28 -9.98
C LYS A 67 0.41 -1.60 -8.65
N PHE A 68 1.25 -0.62 -8.30
CA PHE A 68 1.15 0.10 -7.05
C PHE A 68 1.23 1.60 -7.28
N PHE A 69 0.57 2.36 -6.42
CA PHE A 69 0.84 3.76 -6.17
C PHE A 69 1.27 3.92 -4.71
N TYR A 70 1.90 5.02 -4.37
CA TYR A 70 2.40 5.26 -3.02
C TYR A 70 1.54 6.29 -2.30
N SER A 71 1.19 6.02 -1.04
CA SER A 71 0.51 6.98 -0.18
C SER A 71 1.38 7.39 0.99
N VAL A 72 1.48 8.69 1.24
CA VAL A 72 2.31 9.27 2.31
C VAL A 72 1.62 10.47 2.96
N GLY A 73 2.09 10.86 4.14
CA GLY A 73 1.54 11.98 4.90
C GLY A 73 0.46 11.58 5.90
N GLU A 74 -0.65 12.33 5.95
CA GLU A 74 -1.77 12.15 6.87
C GLU A 74 -2.79 11.11 6.37
N VAL A 75 -2.30 9.90 6.17
CA VAL A 75 -3.09 8.72 5.79
C VAL A 75 -2.86 7.60 6.79
N LEU A 76 -3.85 6.72 6.93
CA LEU A 76 -3.76 5.55 7.80
C LEU A 76 -2.93 4.44 7.15
N LEU A 77 -3.12 4.21 5.84
CA LEU A 77 -2.38 3.22 5.08
C LEU A 77 -1.26 3.92 4.30
N LYS A 78 -0.06 3.91 4.86
CA LYS A 78 1.15 4.49 4.25
C LYS A 78 1.94 3.43 3.48
N GLY A 79 2.56 3.84 2.38
CA GLY A 79 3.40 2.97 1.55
C GLY A 79 2.73 2.56 0.25
N PRO A 80 3.16 1.45 -0.36
CA PRO A 80 2.60 0.97 -1.61
C PRO A 80 1.18 0.43 -1.41
N LEU A 81 0.24 0.93 -2.21
CA LEU A 81 -1.14 0.47 -2.25
C LEU A 81 -1.45 -0.08 -3.64
N PRO A 82 -2.27 -1.13 -3.74
CA PRO A 82 -2.59 -1.74 -5.04
C PRO A 82 -3.36 -0.77 -5.93
N LEU A 83 -2.86 -0.57 -7.13
CA LEU A 83 -3.50 0.21 -8.17
C LEU A 83 -4.55 -0.66 -8.89
N ARG A 84 -5.79 -0.20 -8.92
CA ARG A 84 -6.88 -0.84 -9.68
C ARG A 84 -7.04 -0.17 -11.04
N ALA A 85 -7.58 -0.91 -11.99
CA ALA A 85 -7.91 -0.35 -13.31
C ALA A 85 -8.85 0.87 -13.17
N ASN A 86 -8.56 1.93 -13.89
CA ASN A 86 -9.31 3.19 -13.91
C ASN A 86 -9.46 3.88 -12.54
N MET A 87 -8.49 3.66 -11.63
CA MET A 87 -8.48 4.28 -10.31
C MET A 87 -8.24 5.79 -10.41
N THR A 88 -9.05 6.56 -9.72
CA THR A 88 -8.95 8.01 -9.67
C THR A 88 -8.35 8.50 -8.34
N LEU A 89 -8.03 9.81 -8.26
CA LEU A 89 -7.51 10.42 -7.04
C LEU A 89 -8.45 10.22 -5.84
N ILE A 90 -9.76 10.37 -6.04
CA ILE A 90 -10.75 10.13 -4.97
C ILE A 90 -10.72 8.67 -4.51
N ASP A 91 -10.65 7.72 -5.44
CA ASP A 91 -10.56 6.29 -5.10
C ASP A 91 -9.29 5.99 -4.31
N ALA A 92 -8.15 6.60 -4.71
CA ALA A 92 -6.87 6.46 -4.02
C ALA A 92 -6.92 7.05 -2.61
N MET A 93 -7.57 8.20 -2.42
CA MET A 93 -7.79 8.80 -1.10
C MET A 93 -8.62 7.89 -0.21
N PHE A 94 -9.70 7.31 -0.69
CA PHE A 94 -10.50 6.34 0.06
C PHE A 94 -9.72 5.05 0.36
N ALA A 95 -8.90 4.58 -0.57
CA ALA A 95 -8.04 3.42 -0.37
C ALA A 95 -6.98 3.69 0.71
N ALA A 96 -6.33 4.86 0.68
CA ALA A 96 -5.31 5.27 1.65
C ALA A 96 -5.88 5.59 3.04
N ARG A 97 -7.17 5.97 3.12
CA ARG A 97 -7.85 6.39 4.35
C ARG A 97 -7.14 7.55 5.04
N TRP A 98 -7.65 8.75 4.90
CA TRP A 98 -7.06 9.92 5.56
C TRP A 98 -7.33 9.96 7.06
N THR A 99 -6.45 10.62 7.81
CA THR A 99 -6.61 10.85 9.25
C THR A 99 -7.47 12.10 9.51
N PRO A 100 -8.02 12.28 10.73
CA PRO A 100 -8.72 13.52 11.10
C PRO A 100 -7.85 14.78 11.01
N LEU A 101 -6.53 14.63 11.02
CA LEU A 101 -5.56 15.73 10.94
C LEU A 101 -5.15 16.05 9.49
N ALA A 102 -5.71 15.33 8.51
CA ALA A 102 -5.42 15.52 7.10
C ALA A 102 -5.98 16.83 6.56
N ASN A 103 -5.17 17.54 5.80
CA ASN A 103 -5.59 18.73 5.08
C ASN A 103 -6.13 18.33 3.70
N LEU A 104 -7.43 18.02 3.65
CA LEU A 104 -8.10 17.68 2.39
C LEU A 104 -8.21 18.85 1.40
N GLY A 105 -8.01 20.09 1.86
CA GLY A 105 -7.98 21.27 1.00
C GLY A 105 -6.71 21.35 0.16
N ARG A 106 -5.68 20.55 0.49
CA ARG A 106 -4.40 20.54 -0.21
C ARG A 106 -3.76 19.15 -0.19
N VAL A 107 -4.03 18.41 -1.23
CA VAL A 107 -3.50 17.06 -1.48
C VAL A 107 -2.64 17.12 -2.73
N TYR A 108 -1.44 16.58 -2.68
CA TYR A 108 -0.57 16.52 -3.83
C TYR A 108 -0.60 15.16 -4.50
N LEU A 109 -0.87 15.16 -5.78
CA LEU A 109 -0.59 14.04 -6.66
C LEU A 109 0.74 14.32 -7.36
N ILE A 110 1.74 13.51 -7.07
CA ILE A 110 3.08 13.64 -7.62
C ILE A 110 3.28 12.51 -8.62
N LYS A 111 3.50 12.88 -9.87
CA LYS A 111 3.92 11.95 -10.93
C LYS A 111 5.44 12.00 -11.01
N PRO A 112 6.13 10.94 -10.55
CA PRO A 112 7.58 10.93 -10.55
C PRO A 112 8.09 10.78 -12.00
N ASP A 113 9.02 11.64 -12.35
CA ASP A 113 9.77 11.59 -13.60
C ASP A 113 11.20 12.00 -13.31
N ALA A 114 12.17 11.43 -14.03
CA ALA A 114 13.59 11.68 -13.77
C ALA A 114 14.02 13.11 -14.17
N GLU A 115 13.35 13.68 -15.16
CA GLU A 115 13.72 15.00 -15.71
C GLU A 115 12.66 16.05 -15.42
N HIS A 116 11.38 15.69 -15.44
CA HIS A 116 10.26 16.62 -15.34
C HIS A 116 9.16 16.11 -14.38
N PRO A 117 9.42 16.03 -13.07
CA PRO A 117 8.42 15.60 -12.10
C PRO A 117 7.22 16.56 -12.09
N LEU A 118 6.01 16.02 -12.18
CA LEU A 118 4.78 16.80 -12.15
C LEU A 118 4.15 16.72 -10.76
N VAL A 119 3.92 17.88 -10.15
CA VAL A 119 3.21 17.99 -8.85
C VAL A 119 1.90 18.73 -9.07
N ILE A 120 0.79 18.06 -8.81
CA ILE A 120 -0.57 18.59 -8.96
C ILE A 120 -1.14 18.84 -7.56
N ASP A 121 -1.48 20.10 -7.26
CA ASP A 121 -2.17 20.49 -6.01
C ASP A 121 -3.68 20.37 -6.22
N VAL A 122 -4.34 19.55 -5.41
CA VAL A 122 -5.76 19.22 -5.56
C VAL A 122 -6.52 19.49 -4.27
N ASN A 123 -7.63 20.22 -4.39
CA ASN A 123 -8.58 20.44 -3.30
C ASN A 123 -9.62 19.31 -3.25
N VAL A 124 -9.27 18.23 -2.56
CA VAL A 124 -10.18 17.06 -2.40
C VAL A 124 -11.41 17.43 -1.57
N ARG A 125 -11.30 18.34 -0.61
CA ARG A 125 -12.43 18.80 0.21
C ARG A 125 -13.51 19.41 -0.68
N GLU A 126 -13.14 20.26 -1.62
CA GLU A 126 -14.07 20.86 -2.56
C GLU A 126 -14.76 19.81 -3.42
N MET A 127 -14.01 18.86 -3.97
CA MET A 127 -14.58 17.76 -4.74
C MET A 127 -15.62 16.96 -3.95
N LEU A 128 -15.33 16.66 -2.67
CA LEU A 128 -16.22 15.88 -1.82
C LEU A 128 -17.48 16.66 -1.37
N THR A 129 -17.40 18.00 -1.25
CA THR A 129 -18.50 18.82 -0.76
C THR A 129 -19.39 19.35 -1.89
N THR A 130 -18.80 19.66 -3.04
CA THR A 130 -19.53 20.26 -4.18
C THR A 130 -19.87 19.25 -5.29
N GLY A 131 -19.21 18.08 -5.29
CA GLY A 131 -19.31 17.12 -6.37
C GLY A 131 -18.54 17.53 -7.64
N PHE A 132 -17.69 18.55 -7.58
CA PHE A 132 -16.94 19.05 -8.72
C PHE A 132 -15.73 18.17 -9.02
N THR A 133 -15.86 17.24 -9.95
CA THR A 133 -14.86 16.19 -10.21
C THR A 133 -13.81 16.55 -11.28
N ARG A 134 -13.73 17.83 -11.70
CA ARG A 134 -12.78 18.25 -12.75
C ARG A 134 -11.31 17.97 -12.38
N ALA A 135 -10.98 18.00 -11.10
CA ALA A 135 -9.65 17.73 -10.57
C ALA A 135 -9.46 16.28 -10.12
N ASN A 136 -10.39 15.39 -10.45
CA ASN A 136 -10.28 13.96 -10.13
C ASN A 136 -9.42 13.23 -11.17
N PHE A 137 -8.11 13.41 -11.09
CA PHE A 137 -7.16 12.85 -12.04
C PHE A 137 -7.05 11.32 -11.91
N PRO A 138 -6.76 10.62 -13.01
CA PRO A 138 -6.42 9.20 -12.95
C PRO A 138 -5.08 8.99 -12.23
N ILE A 139 -5.01 7.93 -11.43
CA ILE A 139 -3.78 7.49 -10.76
C ILE A 139 -3.09 6.47 -11.68
N GLU A 140 -1.80 6.64 -11.85
CA GLU A 140 -0.94 5.76 -12.61
C GLU A 140 0.02 4.98 -11.70
N GLU A 141 0.71 4.04 -12.29
CA GLU A 141 1.71 3.24 -11.58
C GLU A 141 2.88 4.12 -11.12
N HIS A 142 3.30 3.93 -9.87
CA HIS A 142 4.34 4.70 -9.17
C HIS A 142 3.95 6.14 -8.79
N ASP A 143 2.72 6.60 -9.07
CA ASP A 143 2.25 7.89 -8.57
C ASP A 143 2.34 7.95 -7.04
N ILE A 144 2.63 9.15 -6.51
CA ILE A 144 2.72 9.40 -5.08
C ILE A 144 1.58 10.31 -4.66
N LEU A 145 0.71 9.80 -3.81
CA LEU A 145 -0.35 10.55 -3.15
C LEU A 145 0.18 11.09 -1.83
N TYR A 146 0.40 12.41 -1.74
CA TYR A 146 0.87 13.05 -0.52
C TYR A 146 -0.23 13.90 0.11
N VAL A 147 -0.68 13.51 1.29
CA VAL A 147 -1.70 14.21 2.07
C VAL A 147 -1.02 15.01 3.18
N GLN A 148 -1.11 16.33 3.08
CA GLN A 148 -0.51 17.22 4.07
C GLN A 148 -1.25 17.18 5.41
N PRO A 149 -0.55 17.41 6.55
CA PRO A 149 -1.20 17.69 7.82
C PRO A 149 -1.83 19.09 7.82
N THR A 150 -2.88 19.26 8.61
CA THR A 150 -3.38 20.60 8.96
C THR A 150 -2.38 21.32 9.87
N LEU A 151 -2.48 22.65 10.00
CA LEU A 151 -1.66 23.42 10.95
C LEU A 151 -1.84 22.91 12.40
N LEU A 152 -3.06 22.52 12.77
CA LEU A 152 -3.36 21.89 14.06
C LEU A 152 -2.68 20.52 14.18
N GLY A 153 -2.64 19.75 13.11
CA GLY A 153 -1.94 18.45 13.07
C GLY A 153 -0.42 18.58 13.24
N MET A 154 0.18 19.63 12.69
CA MET A 154 1.60 19.95 12.93
C MET A 154 1.86 20.34 14.39
N GLY A 155 1.00 21.17 14.96
CA GLY A 155 1.07 21.58 16.38
C GLY A 155 0.85 20.39 17.33
N ALA A 156 -0.12 19.53 17.06
CA ALA A 156 -0.39 18.35 17.85
C ALA A 156 0.80 17.38 17.89
N ARG A 157 1.44 17.13 16.74
CA ARG A 157 2.65 16.29 16.67
C ARG A 157 3.85 16.90 17.40
N PHE A 158 3.99 18.21 17.33
CA PHE A 158 5.05 18.92 18.09
C PHE A 158 4.81 18.75 19.59
N LEU A 159 3.58 18.96 20.05
CA LEU A 159 3.18 18.81 21.45
C LEU A 159 3.33 17.34 21.91
N GLU A 160 2.93 16.38 21.10
CA GLU A 160 3.08 14.95 21.38
C GLU A 160 4.56 14.56 21.58
N ARG A 161 5.45 15.06 20.70
CA ARG A 161 6.91 14.85 20.84
C ARG A 161 7.49 15.49 22.10
N LEU A 162 6.97 16.62 22.52
CA LEU A 162 7.40 17.29 23.76
C LEU A 162 6.88 16.57 25.02
N LEU A 163 5.65 16.04 24.96
CA LEU A 163 5.02 15.41 26.12
C LEU A 163 5.38 13.92 26.27
N GLN A 164 5.83 13.27 25.18
CA GLN A 164 6.19 11.85 25.21
C GLN A 164 7.23 11.48 26.28
N PRO A 165 8.36 12.21 26.46
CA PRO A 165 9.31 11.93 27.54
C PRO A 165 8.72 12.14 28.92
N VAL A 166 7.83 13.11 29.10
CA VAL A 166 7.13 13.37 30.37
C VAL A 166 6.16 12.24 30.69
N ALA A 167 5.39 11.76 29.71
CA ALA A 167 4.47 10.64 29.86
C ALA A 167 5.22 9.36 30.25
N LEU A 168 6.37 9.08 29.62
CA LEU A 168 7.24 7.96 29.98
C LEU A 168 7.79 8.09 31.42
N ALA A 169 8.22 9.27 31.82
CA ALA A 169 8.71 9.50 33.19
C ALA A 169 7.59 9.27 34.23
N VAL A 170 6.39 9.74 33.97
CA VAL A 170 5.23 9.50 34.83
C VAL A 170 4.86 8.02 34.88
N GLN A 171 4.84 7.32 33.75
CA GLN A 171 4.57 5.87 33.73
C GLN A 171 5.61 5.06 34.48
N THR A 172 6.89 5.40 34.36
CA THR A 172 7.96 4.72 35.12
C THR A 172 7.85 4.96 36.63
N MET A 173 7.50 6.19 37.05
CA MET A 173 7.24 6.49 38.47
C MET A 173 6.03 5.74 39.02
N LEU A 174 4.92 5.71 38.27
CA LEU A 174 3.73 4.96 38.68
C LEU A 174 3.99 3.46 38.71
N GLY A 175 4.73 2.91 37.72
CA GLY A 175 5.14 1.52 37.70
C GLY A 175 6.02 1.13 38.88
N ALA A 176 6.98 1.98 39.27
CA ALA A 176 7.81 1.80 40.44
C ALA A 176 6.99 1.82 41.75
N ALA A 177 6.04 2.78 41.86
CA ALA A 177 5.14 2.86 43.01
C ALA A 177 4.21 1.64 43.12
N GLN A 178 3.72 1.11 42.00
CA GLN A 178 2.93 -0.13 41.99
C GLN A 178 3.75 -1.36 42.36
N ALA A 179 5.02 -1.42 41.90
CA ALA A 179 5.91 -2.53 42.24
C ALA A 179 6.27 -2.54 43.73
N THR A 180 6.56 -1.39 44.36
CA THR A 180 6.79 -1.28 45.80
C THR A 180 5.56 -1.65 46.60
N PHE A 181 4.37 -1.14 46.18
CA PHE A 181 3.12 -1.52 46.86
C PHE A 181 2.82 -3.03 46.76
N ALA A 182 3.05 -3.64 45.59
CA ALA A 182 2.87 -5.07 45.40
C ALA A 182 3.87 -5.89 46.26
N TYR A 183 5.10 -5.41 46.36
CA TYR A 183 6.12 -6.01 47.20
C TYR A 183 5.71 -5.95 48.68
N ASP A 184 5.27 -4.79 49.18
CA ASP A 184 4.82 -4.59 50.56
C ASP A 184 3.60 -5.46 50.92
N VAL A 185 2.68 -5.64 49.99
CA VAL A 185 1.52 -6.53 50.14
C VAL A 185 1.95 -8.00 50.19
N LEU A 186 2.91 -8.41 49.34
CA LEU A 186 3.37 -9.79 49.27
C LEU A 186 4.27 -10.17 50.45
N THR A 187 5.06 -9.24 51.00
CA THR A 187 5.94 -9.47 52.13
C THR A 187 5.24 -9.30 53.48
N GLY A 188 3.99 -8.84 53.51
CA GLY A 188 3.23 -8.64 54.74
C GLY A 188 3.64 -7.38 55.53
N GLU A 189 4.53 -6.53 54.99
CA GLU A 189 4.96 -5.27 55.64
C GLU A 189 3.93 -4.12 55.52
N ALA A 190 2.83 -4.34 54.78
CA ALA A 190 1.75 -3.34 54.61
C ALA A 190 0.90 -3.07 55.88
N SER A 191 1.36 -3.58 57.04
CA SER A 191 0.64 -3.46 58.28
C SER A 191 1.24 -2.32 59.14
N GLY A 192 1.01 -1.06 58.81
CA GLY A 192 1.40 0.00 59.71
C GLY A 192 1.27 1.47 59.31
N SER A 193 1.12 1.86 58.08
CA SER A 193 0.99 3.29 57.79
C SER A 193 -0.48 3.75 57.64
N ARG A 194 -1.13 4.03 58.79
CA ARG A 194 -2.36 4.79 58.84
C ARG A 194 -2.05 6.23 58.38
N LEU A 195 -2.34 6.56 57.15
CA LEU A 195 -2.36 7.97 56.69
C LEU A 195 -3.53 8.66 57.41
N PHE A 196 -3.26 9.40 58.48
CA PHE A 196 -4.18 10.32 59.08
C PHE A 196 -4.23 11.59 58.23
N PHE A 197 -5.21 11.77 57.42
CA PHE A 197 -5.62 13.11 56.92
C PHE A 197 -6.36 13.81 58.08
N ARG A 198 -5.72 14.85 58.62
CA ARG A 198 -6.36 15.76 59.57
C ARG A 198 -6.76 17.00 58.78
N PHE A 199 -8.05 17.23 58.63
CA PHE A 199 -8.62 18.49 58.08
C PHE A 199 -8.58 19.55 59.17
#